data_cdb826cf34416a2583255d02d65995bf
#
_entry.id   cdb826cf34416a2583255d02d65995bf
#
_cell.length_a   1.000
_cell.length_b   1.000
_cell.length_c   1.000
_cell.angle_alpha   90.00
_cell.angle_beta   90.00
_cell.angle_gamma   90.00
#
_symmetry.space_group_name_H-M   'P 1'
#
loop_
_entity.id
_entity.type
_entity.pdbx_description
1 polymer ?
#
loop_
_entity_poly.entity_id
_entity_poly.type
_entity_poly.pdbx_seq_one_letter_code
_entity_poly.pdbx_strand_id
1 'polypeptide(L)'
;MMFLDTKPIYQQIKEIVLLKIFGGEYFPGYKLPSIREFAAQMQVNAKTIVQTYDALEQSGLIFSDSTNGKFVTRDGALIEREKQAFLSAAADEFLHTAKALGLSKKQIEEIIDGKNI
;
A
#
# COMPACT_ATOMS: atom_id res chain seq x y z
N MET A 1 -5.53 4.13 16.13
CA MET A 1 -5.95 3.68 14.78
C MET A 1 -6.66 2.34 14.91
N MET A 2 -7.78 2.19 14.21
CA MET A 2 -8.57 0.95 14.24
C MET A 2 -8.30 0.13 12.98
N PHE A 3 -8.02 -1.15 13.16
CA PHE A 3 -7.76 -2.07 12.05
C PHE A 3 -8.94 -3.02 11.86
N LEU A 4 -9.13 -3.46 10.60
CA LEU A 4 -10.17 -4.43 10.24
C LEU A 4 -9.78 -5.83 10.72
N ASP A 5 -10.77 -6.63 11.10
CA ASP A 5 -10.54 -8.02 11.51
C ASP A 5 -10.39 -8.98 10.33
N THR A 6 -10.73 -8.54 9.11
CA THR A 6 -10.78 -9.38 7.91
C THR A 6 -9.42 -9.68 7.31
N LYS A 7 -8.39 -8.92 7.68
CA LYS A 7 -7.03 -9.07 7.14
C LYS A 7 -6.01 -9.01 8.27
N PRO A 8 -4.88 -9.72 8.14
CA PRO A 8 -3.78 -9.53 9.08
C PRO A 8 -3.38 -8.06 9.19
N ILE A 9 -3.04 -7.63 10.40
CA ILE A 9 -2.71 -6.21 10.65
C ILE A 9 -1.51 -5.77 9.80
N TYR A 10 -0.50 -6.63 9.63
CA TYR A 10 0.68 -6.24 8.84
C TYR A 10 0.34 -5.94 7.38
N GLN A 11 -0.67 -6.62 6.81
CA GLN A 11 -1.12 -6.34 5.44
C GLN A 11 -1.81 -4.99 5.33
N GLN A 12 -2.57 -4.62 6.35
CA GLN A 12 -3.23 -3.32 6.38
C GLN A 12 -2.21 -2.19 6.51
N ILE A 13 -1.19 -2.36 7.35
CA ILE A 13 -0.10 -1.38 7.49
C ILE A 13 0.73 -1.30 6.21
N LYS A 14 0.99 -2.45 5.57
CA LYS A 14 1.66 -2.50 4.27
C LYS A 14 0.93 -1.64 3.24
N GLU A 15 -0.39 -1.75 3.19
CA GLU A 15 -1.20 -0.95 2.27
C GLU A 15 -1.10 0.55 2.58
N ILE A 16 -1.07 0.92 3.86
CA ILE A 16 -0.85 2.32 4.26
C ILE A 16 0.49 2.83 3.71
N VAL A 17 1.54 2.04 3.87
CA VAL A 17 2.88 2.43 3.37
C VAL A 17 2.89 2.51 1.84
N LEU A 18 2.26 1.55 1.16
CA LEU A 18 2.16 1.57 -0.30
C LEU A 18 1.47 2.84 -0.79
N LEU A 19 0.38 3.25 -0.16
CA LEU A 19 -0.32 4.48 -0.53
C LEU A 19 0.59 5.71 -0.36
N LYS A 20 1.41 5.73 0.68
CA LYS A 20 2.37 6.81 0.92
C LYS A 20 3.49 6.83 -0.13
N ILE A 21 3.97 5.66 -0.55
CA ILE A 21 5.00 5.55 -1.59
C ILE A 21 4.41 5.97 -2.94
N PHE A 22 3.28 5.39 -3.32
CA PHE A 22 2.65 5.66 -4.62
C PHE A 22 2.09 7.06 -4.72
N GLY A 23 1.66 7.64 -3.60
CA GLY A 23 1.18 9.00 -3.54
C GLY A 23 2.27 10.06 -3.45
N GLY A 24 3.53 9.65 -3.33
CA GLY A 24 4.67 10.57 -3.30
C GLY A 24 5.04 11.14 -1.93
N GLU A 25 4.28 10.85 -0.88
CA GLU A 25 4.64 11.31 0.47
C GLU A 25 5.96 10.68 0.91
N TYR A 26 6.11 9.37 0.68
CA TYR A 26 7.36 8.65 0.86
C TYR A 26 8.09 8.60 -0.48
N PHE A 27 8.78 9.69 -0.83
CA PHE A 27 9.45 9.88 -2.12
C PHE A 27 10.62 8.88 -2.30
N PRO A 28 11.13 8.70 -3.53
CA PRO A 28 12.28 7.81 -3.77
C PRO A 28 13.48 8.18 -2.89
N GLY A 29 14.02 7.21 -2.17
CA GLY A 29 15.11 7.41 -1.23
C GLY A 29 14.70 7.89 0.16
N TYR A 30 13.42 8.12 0.38
CA TYR A 30 12.91 8.56 1.68
C TYR A 30 13.27 7.56 2.77
N LYS A 31 13.75 8.06 3.91
CA LYS A 31 14.06 7.20 5.06
C LYS A 31 12.79 6.91 5.85
N LEU A 32 12.44 5.63 5.93
CA LEU A 32 11.27 5.17 6.67
C LEU A 32 11.49 5.30 8.18
N PRO A 33 10.40 5.43 8.96
CA PRO A 33 10.53 5.39 10.41
C PRO A 33 11.17 4.08 10.85
N SER A 34 11.89 4.09 11.96
CA SER A 34 12.42 2.88 12.55
C SER A 34 11.26 1.95 12.93
N ILE A 35 11.56 0.66 13.11
CA ILE A 35 10.58 -0.32 13.56
C ILE A 35 9.90 0.14 14.85
N ARG A 36 10.68 0.62 15.81
CA ARG A 36 10.16 1.11 17.09
C ARG A 36 9.24 2.31 16.95
N GLU A 37 9.70 3.29 16.17
CA GLU A 37 8.93 4.51 15.94
C GLU A 37 7.61 4.21 15.25
N PHE A 38 7.65 3.38 14.22
CA PHE A 38 6.46 3.07 13.45
C PHE A 38 5.48 2.22 14.24
N ALA A 39 5.99 1.26 15.02
CA ALA A 39 5.16 0.47 15.91
C ALA A 39 4.41 1.37 16.92
N ALA A 40 5.10 2.36 17.48
CA ALA A 40 4.47 3.31 18.39
C ALA A 40 3.42 4.18 17.68
N GLN A 41 3.72 4.65 16.46
CA GLN A 41 2.79 5.45 15.67
C GLN A 41 1.52 4.69 15.32
N MET A 42 1.67 3.43 14.96
CA MET A 42 0.54 2.58 14.55
C MET A 42 -0.13 1.87 15.71
N GLN A 43 0.42 1.97 16.91
CA GLN A 43 -0.10 1.32 18.11
C GLN A 43 -0.18 -0.21 17.93
N VAL A 44 0.88 -0.78 17.40
CA VAL A 44 1.04 -2.22 17.18
C VAL A 44 2.37 -2.68 17.76
N ASN A 45 2.56 -3.99 17.87
CA ASN A 45 3.81 -4.51 18.34
C ASN A 45 4.88 -4.49 17.22
N ALA A 46 6.15 -4.43 17.65
CA ALA A 46 7.28 -4.31 16.72
C ALA A 46 7.32 -5.45 15.70
N LYS A 47 6.91 -6.65 16.09
CA LYS A 47 6.88 -7.82 15.19
C LYS A 47 5.99 -7.56 13.96
N THR A 48 4.88 -6.87 14.15
CA THR A 48 3.97 -6.52 13.05
C THR A 48 4.66 -5.60 12.04
N ILE A 49 5.47 -4.65 12.52
CA ILE A 49 6.22 -3.75 11.63
C ILE A 49 7.34 -4.52 10.91
N VAL A 50 8.01 -5.45 11.61
CA VAL A 50 9.01 -6.31 10.95
C VAL A 50 8.37 -7.06 9.80
N GLN A 51 7.21 -7.68 10.00
CA GLN A 51 6.48 -8.38 8.93
C GLN A 51 6.13 -7.45 7.78
N THR A 52 5.69 -6.23 8.08
CA THR A 52 5.35 -5.22 7.09
C THR A 52 6.56 -4.85 6.25
N TYR A 53 7.68 -4.52 6.89
CA TYR A 53 8.89 -4.10 6.19
C TYR A 53 9.50 -5.26 5.38
N ASP A 54 9.49 -6.48 5.93
CA ASP A 54 9.97 -7.66 5.21
C ASP A 54 9.18 -7.88 3.91
N ALA A 55 7.86 -7.75 3.96
CA ALA A 55 7.01 -7.88 2.78
C ALA A 55 7.32 -6.81 1.72
N LEU A 56 7.56 -5.57 2.16
CA LEU A 56 7.91 -4.48 1.25
C LEU A 56 9.32 -4.65 0.67
N GLU A 57 10.26 -5.19 1.43
CA GLU A 57 11.60 -5.51 0.92
C GLU A 57 11.56 -6.60 -0.14
N GLN A 58 10.71 -7.60 0.03
CA GLN A 58 10.54 -8.68 -0.95
C GLN A 58 10.08 -8.15 -2.30
N SER A 59 9.27 -7.10 -2.32
CA SER A 59 8.80 -6.48 -3.56
C SER A 59 9.85 -5.54 -4.18
N GLY A 60 10.92 -5.23 -3.45
CA GLY A 60 11.95 -4.29 -3.88
C GLY A 60 11.60 -2.83 -3.67
N LEU A 61 10.42 -2.51 -3.13
CA LEU A 61 9.99 -1.12 -2.92
C LEU A 61 10.74 -0.42 -1.80
N ILE A 62 11.27 -1.18 -0.85
CA ILE A 62 12.15 -0.63 0.17
C ILE A 62 13.42 -1.49 0.26
N PHE A 63 14.49 -0.90 0.78
CA PHE A 63 15.74 -1.60 0.99
C PHE A 63 16.34 -1.23 2.34
N SER A 64 17.16 -2.14 2.88
CA SER A 64 17.87 -1.90 4.13
C SER A 64 19.27 -1.40 3.83
N ASP A 65 19.67 -0.38 4.59
CA ASP A 65 21.06 0.04 4.72
C ASP A 65 21.47 -0.37 6.14
N SER A 66 22.50 -1.22 6.26
CA SER A 66 22.89 -1.81 7.56
C SER A 66 23.22 -0.77 8.63
N THR A 67 23.64 0.43 8.23
CA THR A 67 24.04 1.48 9.17
C THR A 67 22.99 2.56 9.35
N ASN A 68 22.10 2.75 8.38
CA ASN A 68 21.21 3.92 8.34
C ASN A 68 19.72 3.60 8.39
N GLY A 69 19.34 2.33 8.32
CA GLY A 69 17.94 1.93 8.42
C GLY A 69 17.31 1.50 7.10
N LYS A 70 16.03 1.76 6.95
CA LYS A 70 15.26 1.35 5.77
C LYS A 70 14.82 2.54 4.95
N PHE A 71 14.86 2.38 3.63
CA PHE A 71 14.64 3.46 2.67
C PHE A 71 13.73 3.00 1.54
N VAL A 72 12.96 3.93 1.00
CA VAL A 72 12.21 3.70 -0.24
C VAL A 72 13.19 3.58 -1.41
N THR A 73 12.93 2.65 -2.31
CA THR A 73 13.76 2.48 -3.51
C THR A 73 13.89 3.79 -4.29
N ARG A 74 15.04 3.97 -4.94
CA ARG A 74 15.24 5.08 -5.87
C ARG A 74 14.85 4.73 -7.31
N ASP A 75 14.43 3.49 -7.53
CA ASP A 75 14.02 3.01 -8.85
C ASP A 75 12.60 3.48 -9.17
N GLY A 76 12.50 4.63 -9.82
CA GLY A 76 11.21 5.22 -10.19
C GLY A 76 10.40 4.35 -11.14
N ALA A 77 11.07 3.58 -12.01
CA ALA A 77 10.37 2.68 -12.92
C ALA A 77 9.71 1.53 -12.16
N LEU A 78 10.37 1.00 -11.14
CA LEU A 78 9.80 -0.04 -10.28
C LEU A 78 8.59 0.52 -9.52
N ILE A 79 8.72 1.71 -8.95
CA ILE A 79 7.62 2.35 -8.22
C ILE A 79 6.41 2.52 -9.14
N GLU A 80 6.61 3.02 -10.34
CA GLU A 80 5.52 3.24 -11.29
C GLU A 80 4.86 1.92 -11.71
N ARG A 81 5.65 0.88 -11.96
CA ARG A 81 5.13 -0.43 -12.33
C ARG A 81 4.28 -1.03 -11.19
N GLU A 82 4.79 -0.96 -9.96
CA GLU A 82 4.07 -1.48 -8.80
C GLU A 82 2.82 -0.66 -8.49
N LYS A 83 2.88 0.65 -8.71
CA LYS A 83 1.72 1.53 -8.58
C LYS A 83 0.62 1.14 -9.54
N GLN A 84 0.96 0.90 -10.81
CA GLN A 84 -0.02 0.49 -11.82
C GLN A 84 -0.63 -0.87 -11.47
N ALA A 85 0.18 -1.82 -10.99
CA ALA A 85 -0.31 -3.12 -10.55
C ALA A 85 -1.28 -2.98 -9.36
N PHE A 86 -0.96 -2.11 -8.42
CA PHE A 86 -1.81 -1.82 -7.25
C PHE A 86 -3.16 -1.25 -7.69
N LEU A 87 -3.15 -0.28 -8.59
CA LEU A 87 -4.37 0.34 -9.12
C LEU A 87 -5.21 -0.65 -9.92
N SER A 88 -4.56 -1.48 -10.73
CA SER A 88 -5.26 -2.50 -11.51
C SER A 88 -5.95 -3.52 -10.61
N ALA A 89 -5.29 -3.95 -9.55
CA ALA A 89 -5.87 -4.89 -8.59
C ALA A 89 -7.09 -4.28 -7.87
N ALA A 90 -7.02 -2.99 -7.51
CA ALA A 90 -8.14 -2.30 -6.87
C ALA A 90 -9.32 -2.17 -7.84
N ALA A 91 -9.05 -1.87 -9.11
CA ALA A 91 -10.09 -1.79 -10.14
C ALA A 91 -10.74 -3.16 -10.37
N ASP A 92 -9.94 -4.23 -10.42
CA ASP A 92 -10.45 -5.59 -10.61
C ASP A 92 -11.37 -5.99 -9.45
N GLU A 93 -11.02 -5.63 -8.23
CA GLU A 93 -11.84 -5.92 -7.06
C GLU A 93 -13.19 -5.21 -7.15
N PHE A 94 -13.18 -3.93 -7.51
CA PHE A 94 -14.40 -3.16 -7.72
C PHE A 94 -15.26 -3.78 -8.83
N LEU A 95 -14.65 -4.12 -9.97
CA LEU A 95 -15.36 -4.71 -11.09
C LEU A 95 -15.95 -6.08 -10.75
N HIS A 96 -15.23 -6.88 -9.99
CA HIS A 96 -15.72 -8.19 -9.52
C HIS A 96 -17.01 -8.01 -8.72
N THR A 97 -17.02 -7.07 -7.78
CA THR A 97 -18.20 -6.79 -6.95
C THR A 97 -19.36 -6.29 -7.81
N ALA A 98 -19.09 -5.34 -8.70
CA ALA A 98 -20.12 -4.76 -9.57
C ALA A 98 -20.77 -5.81 -10.48
N LYS A 99 -19.95 -6.69 -11.06
CA LYS A 99 -20.45 -7.79 -11.90
C LYS A 99 -21.26 -8.79 -11.11
N ALA A 100 -20.84 -9.10 -9.89
CA ALA A 100 -21.59 -10.00 -9.00
C ALA A 100 -22.98 -9.44 -8.67
N LEU A 101 -23.11 -8.11 -8.66
CA LEU A 101 -24.39 -7.42 -8.46
C LEU A 101 -25.20 -7.23 -9.75
N GLY A 102 -24.71 -7.73 -10.87
CA GLY A 102 -25.40 -7.68 -12.15
C GLY A 102 -25.31 -6.37 -12.91
N LEU A 103 -24.33 -5.51 -12.56
CA LEU A 103 -24.19 -4.22 -13.22
C LEU A 103 -23.55 -4.39 -14.61
N SER A 104 -24.07 -3.63 -15.58
CA SER A 104 -23.49 -3.50 -16.92
C SER A 104 -22.31 -2.52 -16.89
N LYS A 105 -21.50 -2.55 -17.95
CA LYS A 105 -20.40 -1.59 -18.12
C LYS A 105 -20.91 -0.15 -18.05
N LYS A 106 -22.03 0.13 -18.71
CA LYS A 106 -22.63 1.46 -18.70
C LYS A 106 -23.02 1.91 -17.29
N GLN A 107 -23.62 1.01 -16.51
CA GLN A 107 -23.98 1.31 -15.12
C GLN A 107 -22.75 1.58 -14.26
N ILE A 108 -21.67 0.83 -14.48
CA ILE A 108 -20.40 1.03 -13.79
C ILE A 108 -19.81 2.40 -14.14
N GLU A 109 -19.82 2.77 -15.42
CA GLU A 109 -19.36 4.08 -15.88
C GLU A 109 -20.18 5.22 -15.26
N GLU A 110 -21.47 5.05 -15.13
CA GLU A 110 -22.36 6.03 -14.50
C GLU A 110 -22.01 6.24 -13.02
N ILE A 111 -21.64 5.16 -12.31
CA ILE A 111 -21.22 5.27 -10.92
C ILE A 111 -19.95 6.13 -10.81
N ILE A 112 -18.97 5.87 -11.67
CA ILE A 112 -17.71 6.61 -11.67
C ILE A 112 -17.95 8.08 -12.03
N ASP A 113 -18.75 8.34 -13.05
CA ASP A 113 -19.08 9.70 -13.49
C ASP A 113 -19.82 10.49 -12.41
N GLY A 114 -20.60 9.81 -11.56
CA GLY A 114 -21.34 10.45 -10.47
C GLY A 114 -20.50 10.70 -9.21
N LYS A 115 -19.25 10.24 -9.16
CA LYS A 115 -18.38 10.46 -8.02
C LYS A 115 -17.69 11.81 -8.11
N ASN A 116 -17.54 12.44 -6.97
CA ASN A 116 -16.86 13.72 -6.85
C ASN A 116 -15.35 13.48 -6.61
N ILE A 117 -14.62 13.36 -7.71
CA ILE A 117 -13.18 13.11 -7.68
C ILE A 117 -12.40 14.23 -8.35
#